data_c583bea10bae989a5b85a8619aa564b3
#
_entry.id   c583bea10bae989a5b85a8619aa564b3
#
_cell.length_a   1.000
_cell.length_b   1.000
_cell.length_c   1.000
_cell.angle_alpha   90.00
_cell.angle_beta   90.00
_cell.angle_gamma   90.00
#
_symmetry.space_group_name_H-M   'P 1'
#
loop_
_entity.id
_entity.type
_entity.pdbx_description
1 polymer ?
#
loop_
_entity_poly.entity_id
_entity_poly.type
_entity_poly.pdbx_seq_one_letter_code
_entity_poly.pdbx_strand_id
1 'polypeptide(L)'
;GQDAVWAQKSWLLFTKVASAPPAELTSSIWHFGWGAEDMKATYQKQLDMGTKFFTPITDISDMAAGRPFYYAYVEGPDRALIELNTAAHHHFGHLHLFSEDPVSAGEWYMKHFGATSRRQPPFSREPRFRGDVQIGPAMSLLMDNVNIIIYPVQYSRQAYKDHWKQGQTAIAPTKGRVVDHVGFSVDDLPATLERLRKDGVKVTDDIRTFAKGKVKYAFIEGPDQIRIELVEGHADKSSGQ
;
A
#
# COMPACT_ATOMS: atom_id res chain seq x y z
N GLY A 1 19.12 6.71 13.77
CA GLY A 1 19.28 6.20 12.42
C GLY A 1 18.01 5.52 11.95
N GLN A 2 17.85 5.43 10.68
CA GLN A 2 16.77 4.72 10.04
C GLN A 2 17.39 3.55 9.27
N ASP A 3 16.91 2.34 9.50
CA ASP A 3 17.32 1.18 8.74
C ASP A 3 16.48 1.10 7.46
N ALA A 4 17.08 0.61 6.36
CA ALA A 4 16.42 0.54 5.07
C ALA A 4 16.77 -0.74 4.33
N VAL A 5 15.79 -1.29 3.63
CA VAL A 5 15.97 -2.42 2.69
C VAL A 5 15.53 -1.96 1.31
N TRP A 6 16.42 -2.15 0.34
CA TRP A 6 16.11 -1.91 -1.06
C TRP A 6 15.43 -3.16 -1.65
N ALA A 7 14.18 -3.00 -2.07
CA ALA A 7 13.38 -4.05 -2.69
C ALA A 7 13.14 -3.69 -4.16
N GLN A 8 14.19 -3.83 -4.95
CA GLN A 8 14.26 -3.42 -6.36
C GLN A 8 14.00 -1.91 -6.54
N LYS A 9 12.87 -1.48 -7.05
CA LYS A 9 12.54 -0.05 -7.24
C LYS A 9 11.89 0.61 -6.03
N SER A 10 11.86 -0.05 -4.89
CA SER A 10 11.18 0.46 -3.69
C SER A 10 12.06 0.34 -2.46
N TRP A 11 12.00 1.34 -1.60
CA TRP A 11 12.62 1.32 -0.29
C TRP A 11 11.60 0.93 0.77
N LEU A 12 11.98 0.00 1.64
CA LEU A 12 11.34 -0.21 2.93
C LEU A 12 12.17 0.48 3.99
N LEU A 13 11.60 1.49 4.63
CA LEU A 13 12.26 2.28 5.65
C LEU A 13 11.74 1.87 7.02
N PHE A 14 12.64 1.51 7.93
CA PHE A 14 12.30 1.09 9.28
C PHE A 14 12.71 2.17 10.28
N THR A 15 11.77 2.68 11.04
CA THR A 15 12.01 3.68 12.06
C THR A 15 11.85 3.05 13.44
N LYS A 16 12.91 3.10 14.26
CA LYS A 16 12.83 2.65 15.65
C LYS A 16 11.88 3.55 16.44
N VAL A 17 10.91 2.94 17.09
CA VAL A 17 9.92 3.61 17.94
C VAL A 17 10.03 3.16 19.40
N ALA A 18 9.52 3.96 20.33
CA ALA A 18 9.62 3.68 21.77
C ALA A 18 8.63 2.57 22.22
N SER A 19 7.52 2.41 21.50
CA SER A 19 6.49 1.40 21.77
C SER A 19 5.91 0.90 20.46
N ALA A 20 5.36 -0.33 20.47
CA ALA A 20 4.72 -0.91 19.29
C ALA A 20 3.60 0.02 18.77
N PRO A 21 3.61 0.34 17.48
CA PRO A 21 2.58 1.20 16.89
C PRO A 21 1.25 0.44 16.71
N PRO A 22 0.13 1.15 16.57
CA PRO A 22 -1.15 0.54 16.22
C PRO A 22 -1.06 -0.23 14.90
N ALA A 23 -1.52 -1.49 14.91
CA ALA A 23 -1.51 -2.40 13.75
C ALA A 23 -2.91 -2.85 13.32
N GLU A 24 -3.97 -2.29 13.92
CA GLU A 24 -5.35 -2.59 13.53
C GLU A 24 -5.59 -2.18 12.07
N LEU A 25 -6.27 -3.03 11.30
CA LEU A 25 -6.54 -2.83 9.88
C LEU A 25 -7.72 -1.86 9.65
N THR A 26 -7.63 -0.68 10.28
CA THR A 26 -8.67 0.36 10.29
C THR A 26 -8.24 1.65 9.61
N SER A 27 -7.08 1.65 8.96
CA SER A 27 -6.56 2.78 8.18
C SER A 27 -6.56 2.48 6.68
N SER A 28 -6.21 3.48 5.88
CA SER A 28 -6.17 3.31 4.42
C SER A 28 -5.14 2.28 3.95
N ILE A 29 -4.02 2.09 4.64
CA ILE A 29 -3.05 1.07 4.23
C ILE A 29 -3.47 -0.26 4.84
N TRP A 30 -3.80 -1.21 3.96
CA TRP A 30 -4.14 -2.57 4.36
C TRP A 30 -2.88 -3.44 4.49
N HIS A 31 -2.19 -3.65 3.39
CA HIS A 31 -0.95 -4.40 3.33
C HIS A 31 -0.15 -4.08 2.07
N PHE A 32 1.06 -4.58 2.03
CA PHE A 32 1.91 -4.56 0.85
C PHE A 32 2.48 -5.96 0.62
N GLY A 33 3.01 -6.26 -0.60
CA GLY A 33 3.38 -7.63 -0.86
C GLY A 33 4.32 -7.89 -2.02
N TRP A 34 4.79 -9.12 -2.04
CA TRP A 34 5.70 -9.69 -3.02
C TRP A 34 5.02 -10.77 -3.84
N GLY A 35 5.44 -10.87 -5.10
CA GLY A 35 5.11 -11.98 -5.97
C GLY A 35 5.88 -13.25 -5.62
N ALA A 36 5.34 -14.39 -6.04
CA ALA A 36 5.97 -15.69 -6.01
C ALA A 36 5.57 -16.48 -7.26
N GLU A 37 6.55 -16.90 -8.08
CA GLU A 37 6.29 -17.70 -9.29
C GLU A 37 5.70 -19.06 -8.94
N ASP A 38 6.24 -19.71 -7.90
CA ASP A 38 5.65 -20.88 -7.26
C ASP A 38 5.26 -20.53 -5.82
N MET A 39 3.99 -20.16 -5.65
CA MET A 39 3.50 -19.72 -4.33
C MET A 39 3.49 -20.87 -3.31
N LYS A 40 3.23 -22.13 -3.72
CA LYS A 40 3.21 -23.26 -2.80
C LYS A 40 4.61 -23.60 -2.30
N ALA A 41 5.60 -23.64 -3.18
CA ALA A 41 7.00 -23.84 -2.81
C ALA A 41 7.52 -22.67 -1.95
N THR A 42 7.18 -21.43 -2.30
CA THR A 42 7.56 -20.24 -1.53
C THR A 42 6.94 -20.27 -0.13
N TYR A 43 5.67 -20.61 0.00
CA TYR A 43 5.00 -20.75 1.30
C TYR A 43 5.66 -21.81 2.16
N GLN A 44 5.94 -23.01 1.61
CA GLN A 44 6.62 -24.09 2.36
C GLN A 44 8.01 -23.66 2.83
N LYS A 45 8.80 -23.04 1.94
CA LYS A 45 10.11 -22.50 2.31
C LYS A 45 10.04 -21.50 3.46
N GLN A 46 9.04 -20.63 3.47
CA GLN A 46 8.86 -19.67 4.56
C GLN A 46 8.47 -20.36 5.88
N LEU A 47 7.64 -21.40 5.83
CA LEU A 47 7.32 -22.21 7.00
C LEU A 47 8.57 -22.87 7.58
N ASP A 48 9.42 -23.48 6.72
CA ASP A 48 10.66 -24.14 7.11
C ASP A 48 11.66 -23.16 7.77
N MET A 49 11.58 -21.88 7.39
CA MET A 49 12.37 -20.79 7.99
C MET A 49 11.76 -20.25 9.30
N GLY A 50 10.61 -20.75 9.73
CA GLY A 50 9.92 -20.31 10.94
C GLY A 50 9.12 -19.04 10.79
N THR A 51 8.80 -18.62 9.54
CA THR A 51 7.97 -17.45 9.28
C THR A 51 6.56 -17.65 9.84
N LYS A 52 6.06 -16.68 10.59
CA LYS A 52 4.70 -16.68 11.11
C LYS A 52 3.73 -16.15 10.05
N PHE A 53 2.66 -16.87 9.84
CA PHE A 53 1.59 -16.46 8.96
C PHE A 53 0.36 -16.03 9.74
N PHE A 54 -0.15 -14.84 9.40
CA PHE A 54 -1.45 -14.35 9.85
C PHE A 54 -2.59 -15.09 9.13
N THR A 55 -2.42 -15.33 7.83
CA THR A 55 -3.33 -16.15 7.01
C THR A 55 -2.50 -17.20 6.28
N PRO A 56 -2.86 -18.49 6.41
CA PRO A 56 -2.19 -19.57 5.67
C PRO A 56 -2.42 -19.42 4.16
N ILE A 57 -1.70 -20.23 3.37
CA ILE A 57 -1.89 -20.24 1.93
C ILE A 57 -3.36 -20.53 1.58
N THR A 58 -3.94 -19.64 0.80
CA THR A 58 -5.37 -19.66 0.44
C THR A 58 -5.50 -19.61 -1.07
N ASP A 59 -6.36 -20.48 -1.62
CA ASP A 59 -6.69 -20.51 -3.03
C ASP A 59 -7.80 -19.50 -3.35
N ILE A 60 -7.53 -18.61 -4.30
CA ILE A 60 -8.48 -17.64 -4.84
C ILE A 60 -8.50 -17.65 -6.37
N SER A 61 -8.24 -18.81 -6.96
CA SER A 61 -8.22 -19.03 -8.42
C SER A 61 -9.55 -18.66 -9.09
N ASP A 62 -10.66 -18.73 -8.36
CA ASP A 62 -11.98 -18.25 -8.79
C ASP A 62 -11.98 -16.75 -9.13
N MET A 63 -11.21 -15.95 -8.41
CA MET A 63 -11.05 -14.50 -8.69
C MET A 63 -10.09 -14.20 -9.85
N ALA A 64 -9.29 -15.18 -10.26
CA ALA A 64 -8.28 -15.06 -11.31
C ALA A 64 -8.70 -15.71 -12.64
N ALA A 65 -10.00 -15.78 -12.91
CA ALA A 65 -10.57 -16.43 -14.11
C ALA A 65 -10.10 -17.89 -14.27
N GLY A 66 -10.01 -18.63 -13.16
CA GLY A 66 -9.65 -20.06 -13.13
C GLY A 66 -8.15 -20.33 -13.26
N ARG A 67 -7.30 -19.30 -13.39
CA ARG A 67 -5.85 -19.50 -13.32
C ARG A 67 -5.44 -19.73 -11.86
N PRO A 68 -4.48 -20.66 -11.59
CA PRO A 68 -4.00 -20.86 -10.23
C PRO A 68 -3.55 -19.54 -9.61
N PHE A 69 -4.20 -19.12 -8.51
CA PHE A 69 -3.84 -17.93 -7.79
C PHE A 69 -4.00 -18.17 -6.29
N TYR A 70 -2.90 -18.06 -5.60
CA TYR A 70 -2.80 -18.28 -4.15
C TYR A 70 -2.25 -17.03 -3.50
N TYR A 71 -2.63 -16.78 -2.25
CA TYR A 71 -2.02 -15.78 -1.40
C TYR A 71 -1.81 -16.33 0.02
N ALA A 72 -0.94 -15.67 0.77
CA ALA A 72 -0.80 -15.87 2.21
C ALA A 72 -0.36 -14.54 2.84
N TYR A 73 -0.78 -14.28 4.08
CA TYR A 73 -0.31 -13.12 4.81
C TYR A 73 0.74 -13.54 5.85
N VAL A 74 1.92 -12.95 5.76
CA VAL A 74 2.98 -13.02 6.74
C VAL A 74 2.72 -11.97 7.82
N GLU A 75 2.90 -12.34 9.09
CA GLU A 75 2.98 -11.39 10.19
C GLU A 75 4.41 -10.85 10.27
N GLY A 76 4.61 -9.65 9.75
CA GLY A 76 5.89 -8.93 9.80
C GLY A 76 6.15 -8.26 11.15
N PRO A 77 7.23 -7.45 11.25
CA PRO A 77 7.55 -6.71 12.46
C PRO A 77 6.37 -5.85 12.94
N ASP A 78 6.15 -5.81 14.26
CA ASP A 78 5.05 -5.08 14.89
C ASP A 78 3.67 -5.38 14.30
N ARG A 79 3.48 -6.59 13.77
CA ARG A 79 2.25 -7.07 13.11
C ARG A 79 1.94 -6.36 11.78
N ALA A 80 2.96 -5.79 11.09
CA ALA A 80 2.79 -5.35 9.71
C ALA A 80 2.30 -6.53 8.84
N LEU A 81 1.26 -6.32 8.07
CA LEU A 81 0.71 -7.36 7.21
C LEU A 81 1.43 -7.35 5.85
N ILE A 82 2.03 -8.47 5.49
CA ILE A 82 2.80 -8.65 4.25
C ILE A 82 2.18 -9.77 3.45
N GLU A 83 1.76 -9.51 2.22
CA GLU A 83 1.23 -10.53 1.33
C GLU A 83 2.33 -11.21 0.51
N LEU A 84 2.24 -12.52 0.39
CA LEU A 84 2.85 -13.28 -0.68
C LEU A 84 1.73 -13.77 -1.61
N ASN A 85 1.89 -13.60 -2.92
CA ASN A 85 0.88 -14.07 -3.87
C ASN A 85 1.51 -14.62 -5.15
N THR A 86 0.71 -15.41 -5.87
CA THR A 86 1.10 -15.93 -7.18
C THR A 86 1.32 -14.79 -8.15
N ALA A 87 2.54 -14.68 -8.69
CA ALA A 87 2.90 -13.72 -9.73
C ALA A 87 4.04 -14.27 -10.57
N ALA A 88 4.20 -13.74 -11.79
CA ALA A 88 5.32 -14.11 -12.67
C ALA A 88 6.64 -13.39 -12.29
N HIS A 89 6.86 -13.16 -11.00
CA HIS A 89 8.04 -12.47 -10.48
C HIS A 89 8.18 -12.66 -8.97
N HIS A 90 9.39 -12.41 -8.44
CA HIS A 90 9.72 -12.45 -7.01
C HIS A 90 10.08 -11.09 -6.44
N HIS A 91 9.43 -10.02 -6.88
CA HIS A 91 9.72 -8.67 -6.38
C HIS A 91 8.54 -8.05 -5.63
N PHE A 92 8.78 -6.91 -4.99
CA PHE A 92 7.73 -6.04 -4.45
C PHE A 92 6.79 -5.64 -5.60
N GLY A 93 5.54 -6.04 -5.51
CA GLY A 93 4.63 -5.97 -6.65
C GLY A 93 3.34 -5.23 -6.40
N HIS A 94 2.93 -5.05 -5.13
CA HIS A 94 1.66 -4.41 -4.87
C HIS A 94 1.55 -3.74 -3.50
N LEU A 95 0.63 -2.78 -3.45
CA LEU A 95 0.13 -2.11 -2.26
C LEU A 95 -1.39 -2.18 -2.29
N HIS A 96 -2.01 -2.71 -1.24
CA HIS A 96 -3.46 -2.70 -1.09
C HIS A 96 -3.90 -1.60 -0.12
N LEU A 97 -4.91 -0.86 -0.53
CA LEU A 97 -5.50 0.23 0.23
C LEU A 97 -6.98 -0.02 0.51
N PHE A 98 -7.47 0.54 1.59
CA PHE A 98 -8.90 0.72 1.85
C PHE A 98 -9.31 2.16 1.61
N SER A 99 -10.52 2.37 1.10
CA SER A 99 -11.10 3.69 0.88
C SER A 99 -12.60 3.68 1.16
N GLU A 100 -13.12 4.80 1.62
CA GLU A 100 -14.58 5.03 1.70
C GLU A 100 -15.19 5.13 0.27
N ASP A 101 -14.45 5.67 -0.68
CA ASP A 101 -14.79 5.71 -2.11
C ASP A 101 -13.57 5.30 -2.96
N PRO A 102 -13.38 3.99 -3.25
CA PRO A 102 -12.25 3.50 -4.01
C PRO A 102 -12.10 4.10 -5.40
N VAL A 103 -13.20 4.47 -6.05
CA VAL A 103 -13.17 5.05 -7.40
C VAL A 103 -12.61 6.46 -7.34
N SER A 104 -13.12 7.31 -6.47
CA SER A 104 -12.61 8.68 -6.30
C SER A 104 -11.16 8.67 -5.83
N ALA A 105 -10.78 7.75 -4.92
CA ALA A 105 -9.39 7.59 -4.50
C ALA A 105 -8.49 7.18 -5.67
N GLY A 106 -8.92 6.24 -6.50
CA GLY A 106 -8.18 5.83 -7.69
C GLY A 106 -8.00 6.95 -8.70
N GLU A 107 -9.07 7.69 -9.01
CA GLU A 107 -9.03 8.87 -9.89
C GLU A 107 -8.09 9.95 -9.35
N TRP A 108 -8.00 10.11 -8.03
CA TRP A 108 -7.07 11.02 -7.38
C TRP A 108 -5.60 10.63 -7.64
N TYR A 109 -5.24 9.32 -7.48
CA TYR A 109 -3.89 8.84 -7.80
C TYR A 109 -3.56 8.99 -9.29
N MET A 110 -4.53 8.74 -10.16
CA MET A 110 -4.35 8.93 -11.61
C MET A 110 -4.07 10.40 -11.93
N LYS A 111 -4.85 11.32 -11.36
CA LYS A 111 -4.71 12.77 -11.58
C LYS A 111 -3.38 13.32 -11.08
N HIS A 112 -2.99 12.97 -9.85
CA HIS A 112 -1.90 13.65 -9.16
C HIS A 112 -0.54 12.99 -9.33
N PHE A 113 -0.51 11.68 -9.60
CA PHE A 113 0.72 10.89 -9.68
C PHE A 113 0.88 10.08 -10.98
N GLY A 114 -0.04 10.25 -11.93
CA GLY A 114 0.05 9.58 -13.21
C GLY A 114 -0.14 8.06 -13.14
N ALA A 115 -0.74 7.55 -12.07
CA ALA A 115 -1.12 6.14 -12.00
C ALA A 115 -2.05 5.79 -13.17
N THR A 116 -1.90 4.61 -13.73
CA THR A 116 -2.70 4.16 -14.88
C THR A 116 -3.63 3.04 -14.50
N SER A 117 -4.80 2.94 -15.14
CA SER A 117 -5.72 1.83 -14.98
C SER A 117 -5.80 1.02 -16.27
N ARG A 118 -5.90 -0.32 -16.14
CA ARG A 118 -6.19 -1.19 -17.30
C ARG A 118 -7.62 -1.05 -17.80
N ARG A 119 -8.52 -0.54 -16.95
CA ARG A 119 -9.91 -0.26 -17.32
C ARG A 119 -10.04 1.20 -17.76
N GLN A 120 -10.95 1.45 -18.68
CA GLN A 120 -11.28 2.79 -19.12
C GLN A 120 -12.46 3.35 -18.31
N PRO A 121 -12.51 4.66 -18.05
CA PRO A 121 -13.69 5.31 -17.47
C PRO A 121 -14.91 5.21 -18.41
N PRO A 122 -16.14 5.28 -17.89
CA PRO A 122 -16.43 5.49 -16.48
C PRO A 122 -16.22 4.22 -15.63
N PHE A 123 -15.65 4.41 -14.43
CA PHE A 123 -15.46 3.31 -13.50
C PHE A 123 -16.75 2.98 -12.77
N SER A 124 -17.07 1.67 -12.66
CA SER A 124 -18.28 1.24 -11.96
C SER A 124 -18.16 1.53 -10.46
N ARG A 125 -19.23 2.07 -9.89
CA ARG A 125 -19.41 2.30 -8.45
C ARG A 125 -20.35 1.29 -7.81
N GLU A 126 -20.79 0.28 -8.56
CA GLU A 126 -21.69 -0.75 -8.07
C GLU A 126 -21.00 -1.65 -7.05
N PRO A 127 -21.64 -1.90 -5.89
CA PRO A 127 -21.15 -2.85 -4.91
C PRO A 127 -21.02 -4.26 -5.51
N ARG A 128 -19.94 -4.93 -5.17
CA ARG A 128 -19.70 -6.35 -5.50
C ARG A 128 -19.34 -7.11 -4.25
N PHE A 129 -19.80 -8.34 -4.15
CA PHE A 129 -19.63 -9.17 -2.97
C PHE A 129 -18.97 -10.51 -3.32
N ARG A 130 -18.25 -11.08 -2.35
CA ARG A 130 -17.80 -12.46 -2.33
C ARG A 130 -18.28 -13.06 -1.00
N GLY A 131 -19.32 -13.91 -1.07
CA GLY A 131 -20.10 -14.24 0.12
C GLY A 131 -20.69 -12.96 0.74
N ASP A 132 -20.54 -12.80 2.03
CA ASP A 132 -21.04 -11.65 2.77
C ASP A 132 -20.08 -10.45 2.82
N VAL A 133 -18.90 -10.58 2.17
CA VAL A 133 -17.86 -9.55 2.21
C VAL A 133 -17.88 -8.70 0.95
N GLN A 134 -17.98 -7.39 1.11
CA GLN A 134 -17.93 -6.43 0.00
C GLN A 134 -16.50 -6.29 -0.53
N ILE A 135 -16.31 -6.68 -1.79
CA ILE A 135 -15.02 -6.63 -2.52
C ILE A 135 -14.97 -5.54 -3.60
N GLY A 136 -16.02 -4.80 -3.78
CA GLY A 136 -16.13 -3.72 -4.76
C GLY A 136 -17.17 -2.67 -4.38
N PRO A 137 -17.15 -1.49 -5.05
CA PRO A 137 -16.26 -1.15 -6.16
C PRO A 137 -14.79 -1.16 -5.73
N ALA A 138 -13.90 -1.50 -6.66
CA ALA A 138 -12.45 -1.51 -6.40
C ALA A 138 -11.70 -0.95 -7.61
N MET A 139 -10.60 -0.25 -7.35
CA MET A 139 -9.70 0.25 -8.38
C MET A 139 -8.40 -0.55 -8.37
N SER A 140 -7.91 -0.88 -9.55
CA SER A 140 -6.59 -1.47 -9.74
C SER A 140 -5.79 -0.57 -10.66
N LEU A 141 -4.74 0.00 -10.10
CA LEU A 141 -3.88 0.96 -10.75
C LEU A 141 -2.47 0.38 -10.87
N LEU A 142 -1.73 0.88 -11.84
CA LEU A 142 -0.31 0.62 -12.00
C LEU A 142 0.45 1.93 -11.89
N MET A 143 1.46 1.95 -11.02
CA MET A 143 2.44 3.02 -10.91
C MET A 143 3.83 2.38 -11.02
N ASP A 144 4.56 2.71 -12.09
CA ASP A 144 5.74 1.96 -12.50
C ASP A 144 5.44 0.45 -12.61
N ASN A 145 6.09 -0.37 -11.77
CA ASN A 145 5.90 -1.81 -11.68
C ASN A 145 5.15 -2.25 -10.41
N VAL A 146 4.55 -1.32 -9.67
CA VAL A 146 3.78 -1.60 -8.45
C VAL A 146 2.30 -1.43 -8.72
N ASN A 147 1.52 -2.45 -8.41
CA ASN A 147 0.07 -2.37 -8.45
C ASN A 147 -0.44 -1.69 -7.16
N ILE A 148 -1.27 -0.67 -7.31
CA ILE A 148 -2.03 -0.07 -6.22
C ILE A 148 -3.47 -0.53 -6.36
N ILE A 149 -3.94 -1.32 -5.42
CA ILE A 149 -5.29 -1.89 -5.44
C ILE A 149 -6.08 -1.32 -4.27
N ILE A 150 -7.20 -0.67 -4.58
CA ILE A 150 -8.01 0.06 -3.61
C ILE A 150 -9.34 -0.66 -3.44
N TYR A 151 -9.58 -1.19 -2.25
CA TYR A 151 -10.80 -1.87 -1.85
C TYR A 151 -11.73 -0.93 -1.06
N PRO A 152 -13.05 -1.20 -1.05
CA PRO A 152 -13.94 -0.50 -0.13
C PRO A 152 -13.60 -0.84 1.32
N VAL A 153 -13.63 0.15 2.20
CA VAL A 153 -13.34 -0.06 3.63
C VAL A 153 -14.34 -1.00 4.30
N GLN A 154 -15.51 -1.20 3.71
CA GLN A 154 -16.48 -2.21 4.13
C GLN A 154 -15.87 -3.60 4.17
N TYR A 155 -14.91 -3.90 3.28
CA TYR A 155 -14.15 -5.14 3.37
C TYR A 155 -13.49 -5.28 4.75
N SER A 156 -12.76 -4.26 5.20
CA SER A 156 -12.11 -4.30 6.51
C SER A 156 -13.13 -4.40 7.66
N ARG A 157 -14.20 -3.63 7.61
CA ARG A 157 -15.27 -3.65 8.63
C ARG A 157 -15.94 -5.01 8.76
N GLN A 158 -16.00 -5.78 7.69
CA GLN A 158 -16.62 -7.10 7.64
C GLN A 158 -15.63 -8.23 7.94
N ALA A 159 -14.47 -8.24 7.29
CA ALA A 159 -13.47 -9.29 7.42
C ALA A 159 -12.60 -9.17 8.68
N TYR A 160 -12.40 -7.95 9.17
CA TYR A 160 -11.56 -7.64 10.34
C TYR A 160 -12.33 -6.86 11.40
N LYS A 161 -13.58 -7.25 11.63
CA LYS A 161 -14.51 -6.56 12.57
C LYS A 161 -13.92 -6.34 13.96
N ASP A 162 -13.09 -7.27 14.45
CA ASP A 162 -12.47 -7.22 15.77
C ASP A 162 -11.35 -6.16 15.87
N HIS A 163 -10.88 -5.61 14.73
CA HIS A 163 -9.96 -4.48 14.70
C HIS A 163 -10.66 -3.12 14.89
N TRP A 164 -11.98 -3.07 14.67
CA TRP A 164 -12.76 -1.85 14.76
C TRP A 164 -13.33 -1.68 16.18
N LYS A 165 -13.04 -0.53 16.80
CA LYS A 165 -13.59 -0.22 18.11
C LYS A 165 -15.09 0.01 18.00
N GLN A 166 -15.82 -0.30 19.09
CA GLN A 166 -17.25 -0.02 19.16
C GLN A 166 -17.50 1.47 18.86
N GLY A 167 -18.39 1.74 17.91
CA GLY A 167 -18.72 3.10 17.47
C GLY A 167 -17.73 3.76 16.53
N GLN A 168 -16.62 3.12 16.19
CA GLN A 168 -15.70 3.63 15.18
C GLN A 168 -16.30 3.43 13.78
N THR A 169 -16.59 4.54 13.09
CA THR A 169 -17.12 4.53 11.71
C THR A 169 -16.13 5.06 10.69
N ALA A 170 -15.20 5.91 11.10
CA ALA A 170 -14.24 6.53 10.20
C ALA A 170 -12.94 5.73 10.09
N ILE A 171 -12.33 5.75 8.91
CA ILE A 171 -10.95 5.30 8.70
C ILE A 171 -10.00 6.12 9.58
N ALA A 172 -9.07 5.44 10.24
CA ALA A 172 -8.03 6.11 11.03
C ALA A 172 -6.90 6.63 10.13
N PRO A 173 -6.25 7.76 10.49
CA PRO A 173 -5.06 8.20 9.77
C PRO A 173 -3.95 7.16 9.81
N THR A 174 -3.12 7.10 8.76
CA THR A 174 -1.99 6.15 8.73
C THR A 174 -0.79 6.62 9.55
N LYS A 175 -0.66 7.93 9.78
CA LYS A 175 0.43 8.52 10.57
C LYS A 175 0.53 7.89 11.96
N GLY A 176 1.73 7.40 12.30
CA GLY A 176 2.01 6.76 13.59
C GLY A 176 1.59 5.30 13.70
N ARG A 177 1.13 4.68 12.62
CA ARG A 177 0.78 3.26 12.58
C ARG A 177 1.97 2.40 12.15
N VAL A 178 1.81 1.08 12.19
CA VAL A 178 2.87 0.13 11.80
C VAL A 178 3.33 0.33 10.36
N VAL A 179 2.43 0.64 9.45
CA VAL A 179 2.74 1.19 8.13
C VAL A 179 2.29 2.65 8.14
N ASP A 180 3.24 3.56 8.34
CA ASP A 180 2.98 4.97 8.60
C ASP A 180 2.61 5.75 7.33
N HIS A 181 3.33 5.48 6.25
CA HIS A 181 3.14 6.20 4.98
C HIS A 181 3.63 5.40 3.78
N VAL A 182 3.25 5.88 2.61
CA VAL A 182 3.82 5.49 1.31
C VAL A 182 4.61 6.65 0.74
N GLY A 183 5.70 6.38 0.03
CA GLY A 183 6.55 7.40 -0.57
C GLY A 183 6.53 7.35 -2.09
N PHE A 184 6.51 8.53 -2.73
CA PHE A 184 6.66 8.69 -4.17
C PHE A 184 7.87 9.58 -4.47
N SER A 185 8.73 9.12 -5.39
CA SER A 185 9.81 9.94 -5.92
C SER A 185 9.24 10.98 -6.89
N VAL A 186 9.77 12.19 -6.83
CA VAL A 186 9.42 13.30 -7.72
C VAL A 186 10.70 13.98 -8.23
N ASP A 187 10.65 14.52 -9.44
CA ASP A 187 11.81 15.18 -10.06
C ASP A 187 12.04 16.59 -9.48
N ASP A 188 10.98 17.31 -9.16
CA ASP A 188 11.00 18.66 -8.59
C ASP A 188 9.97 18.77 -7.46
N LEU A 189 10.42 18.70 -6.24
CA LEU A 189 9.54 18.71 -5.07
C LEU A 189 8.86 20.08 -4.86
N PRO A 190 9.54 21.23 -4.97
CA PRO A 190 8.89 22.54 -4.91
C PRO A 190 7.76 22.70 -5.92
N ALA A 191 8.02 22.42 -7.19
CA ALA A 191 7.00 22.54 -8.26
C ALA A 191 5.84 21.55 -8.05
N THR A 192 6.15 20.31 -7.60
CA THR A 192 5.13 19.32 -7.28
C THR A 192 4.22 19.80 -6.15
N LEU A 193 4.78 20.34 -5.06
CA LEU A 193 3.98 20.84 -3.95
C LEU A 193 3.15 22.06 -4.34
N GLU A 194 3.68 22.98 -5.15
CA GLU A 194 2.92 24.12 -5.66
C GLU A 194 1.68 23.66 -6.45
N ARG A 195 1.87 22.71 -7.37
CA ARG A 195 0.78 22.11 -8.15
C ARG A 195 -0.25 21.44 -7.25
N LEU A 196 0.19 20.62 -6.30
CA LEU A 196 -0.72 19.91 -5.40
C LEU A 196 -1.51 20.86 -4.49
N ARG A 197 -0.87 21.93 -3.96
CA ARG A 197 -1.57 22.97 -3.19
C ARG A 197 -2.62 23.69 -4.04
N LYS A 198 -2.31 24.00 -5.30
CA LYS A 198 -3.23 24.63 -6.23
C LYS A 198 -4.43 23.75 -6.53
N ASP A 199 -4.24 22.45 -6.54
CA ASP A 199 -5.30 21.46 -6.68
C ASP A 199 -6.04 21.13 -5.36
N GLY A 200 -5.72 21.84 -4.26
CA GLY A 200 -6.38 21.69 -2.97
C GLY A 200 -5.87 20.52 -2.12
N VAL A 201 -4.75 19.90 -2.49
CA VAL A 201 -4.15 18.83 -1.69
C VAL A 201 -3.50 19.41 -0.43
N LYS A 202 -3.79 18.84 0.72
CA LYS A 202 -3.27 19.29 2.01
C LYS A 202 -1.82 18.87 2.18
N VAL A 203 -0.90 19.84 2.28
CA VAL A 203 0.49 19.61 2.70
C VAL A 203 0.52 19.58 4.23
N THR A 204 0.96 18.45 4.81
CA THR A 204 0.98 18.24 6.25
C THR A 204 2.32 18.58 6.88
N ASP A 205 3.41 18.35 6.16
CA ASP A 205 4.76 18.76 6.52
C ASP A 205 5.45 19.36 5.30
N ASP A 206 5.96 20.59 5.42
CA ASP A 206 6.61 21.29 4.32
C ASP A 206 8.02 20.74 4.05
N ILE A 207 8.68 21.23 3.00
CA ILE A 207 9.97 20.73 2.54
C ILE A 207 11.01 20.72 3.67
N ARG A 208 11.59 19.55 3.86
CA ARG A 208 12.75 19.32 4.72
C ARG A 208 13.86 18.67 3.91
N THR A 209 15.08 18.75 4.43
CA THR A 209 16.25 18.15 3.80
C THR A 209 16.99 17.22 4.75
N PHE A 210 17.59 16.17 4.20
CA PHE A 210 18.55 15.34 4.91
C PHE A 210 19.74 14.99 3.98
N ALA A 211 20.67 14.16 4.44
CA ALA A 211 21.88 13.80 3.69
C ALA A 211 22.65 15.03 3.19
N LYS A 212 22.86 16.03 4.08
CA LYS A 212 23.53 17.31 3.77
C LYS A 212 22.86 18.07 2.61
N GLY A 213 21.52 18.03 2.55
CA GLY A 213 20.73 18.73 1.55
C GLY A 213 20.57 18.03 0.21
N LYS A 214 21.11 16.81 0.05
CA LYS A 214 21.02 16.05 -1.20
C LYS A 214 19.63 15.45 -1.44
N VAL A 215 18.87 15.25 -0.38
CA VAL A 215 17.51 14.69 -0.46
C VAL A 215 16.55 15.69 0.18
N LYS A 216 15.51 16.02 -0.55
CA LYS A 216 14.37 16.82 -0.07
C LYS A 216 13.17 15.92 0.09
N TYR A 217 12.37 16.17 1.11
CA TYR A 217 11.12 15.46 1.32
C TYR A 217 10.05 16.35 1.93
N ALA A 218 8.80 15.99 1.71
CA ALA A 218 7.64 16.66 2.30
C ALA A 218 6.53 15.63 2.48
N PHE A 219 5.53 15.94 3.28
CA PHE A 219 4.37 15.08 3.46
C PHE A 219 3.09 15.78 3.05
N ILE A 220 2.23 15.00 2.40
CA ILE A 220 0.86 15.39 2.04
C ILE A 220 -0.14 14.40 2.62
N GLU A 221 -1.39 14.80 2.67
CA GLU A 221 -2.52 13.93 2.99
C GLU A 221 -3.22 13.54 1.69
N GLY A 222 -3.27 12.24 1.41
CA GLY A 222 -4.04 11.67 0.32
C GLY A 222 -5.44 11.23 0.75
N PRO A 223 -6.18 10.53 -0.12
CA PRO A 223 -7.52 10.02 0.20
C PRO A 223 -7.54 9.22 1.51
N ASP A 224 -8.63 9.35 2.27
CA ASP A 224 -8.85 8.58 3.50
C ASP A 224 -7.73 8.75 4.54
N GLN A 225 -7.16 9.95 4.62
CA GLN A 225 -6.12 10.32 5.58
C GLN A 225 -4.83 9.48 5.46
N ILE A 226 -4.54 8.94 4.27
CA ILE A 226 -3.25 8.31 4.01
C ILE A 226 -2.15 9.38 4.03
N ARG A 227 -1.09 9.11 4.78
CA ARG A 227 0.11 9.93 4.77
C ARG A 227 0.96 9.55 3.57
N ILE A 228 1.35 10.52 2.76
CA ILE A 228 2.19 10.31 1.57
C ILE A 228 3.44 11.16 1.72
N GLU A 229 4.60 10.52 1.60
CA GLU A 229 5.90 11.20 1.48
C GLU A 229 6.19 11.49 0.01
N LEU A 230 6.64 12.69 -0.29
CA LEU A 230 7.19 13.07 -1.59
C LEU A 230 8.68 13.30 -1.44
N VAL A 231 9.49 12.67 -2.29
CA VAL A 231 10.96 12.69 -2.15
C VAL A 231 11.61 13.08 -3.46
N GLU A 232 12.50 14.10 -3.41
CA GLU A 232 13.39 14.49 -4.50
C GLU A 232 14.84 14.13 -4.12
N GLY A 233 15.58 13.54 -5.06
CA GLY A 233 16.97 13.20 -4.87
C GLY A 233 17.20 11.84 -4.21
N HIS A 234 16.22 10.93 -4.22
CA HIS A 234 16.45 9.54 -3.88
C HIS A 234 17.53 8.97 -4.79
N ALA A 235 18.53 8.33 -4.17
CA ALA A 235 19.52 7.60 -4.93
C ALA A 235 18.81 6.51 -5.73
N ASP A 236 18.78 6.67 -7.04
CA ASP A 236 18.44 5.59 -7.93
C ASP A 236 19.55 4.55 -7.82
N LYS A 237 19.29 3.46 -7.13
CA LYS A 237 20.25 2.37 -6.99
C LYS A 237 20.23 1.39 -8.15
N SER A 238 19.44 1.64 -9.17
CA SER A 238 19.56 0.93 -10.44
C SER A 238 20.90 1.21 -11.14
N SER A 239 21.57 2.30 -10.78
CA SER A 239 22.90 2.68 -11.28
C SER A 239 24.08 2.09 -10.50
N GLY A 240 23.83 1.24 -9.54
CA GLY A 240 24.83 0.67 -8.62
C GLY A 240 25.00 -0.84 -8.75
N GLN A 241 24.85 -1.41 -9.94
CA GLN A 241 25.26 -2.78 -10.27
C GLN A 241 26.37 -2.75 -11.28
#